data_b27630adc6e31806b24adb6486efbf97
#
_entry.id   b27630adc6e31806b24adb6486efbf97
#
_cell.length_a   1.000
_cell.length_b   1.000
_cell.length_c   1.000
_cell.angle_alpha   90.00
_cell.angle_beta   90.00
_cell.angle_gamma   90.00
#
_symmetry.space_group_name_H-M   'P 1'
#
loop_
_entity.id
_entity.type
_entity.pdbx_description
1 polymer ?
#
loop_
_entity_poly.entity_id
_entity_poly.type
_entity_poly.pdbx_seq_one_letter_code
_entity_poly.pdbx_strand_id
1 'polypeptide(L)'
;MTATRTWWTIALASTAVAVGAGVWLLRSFDPNAAGSPFPPCMFHAFTGLYCVGCGLTRGLHALVHGDIVGAFAMNPLGMLMLPLMPLMVAWGKGWQPRLLQPLMDVAMQPKLWLLLLPGYWIARNLPWIPFTLLAPG
;
A
#
# COMPACT_ATOMS: atom_id res chain seq x y z
N MET A 1 -12.57 -4.48 -33.43
CA MET A 1 -12.40 -5.32 -32.23
C MET A 1 -10.92 -5.63 -31.87
N THR A 2 -9.95 -5.32 -32.72
CA THR A 2 -8.52 -5.57 -32.49
C THR A 2 -7.82 -4.51 -31.61
N ALA A 3 -8.18 -3.24 -31.77
CA ALA A 3 -7.52 -2.14 -31.05
C ALA A 3 -7.68 -2.21 -29.52
N THR A 4 -8.87 -2.50 -29.02
CA THR A 4 -9.11 -2.65 -27.57
C THR A 4 -8.31 -3.77 -26.94
N ARG A 5 -8.15 -4.89 -27.65
CA ARG A 5 -7.37 -6.05 -27.19
C ARG A 5 -5.87 -5.70 -27.08
N THR A 6 -5.37 -4.92 -28.03
CA THR A 6 -3.97 -4.46 -28.02
C THR A 6 -3.67 -3.54 -26.86
N TRP A 7 -4.57 -2.59 -26.54
CA TRP A 7 -4.41 -1.70 -25.38
C TRP A 7 -4.37 -2.46 -24.05
N TRP A 8 -5.21 -3.49 -23.90
CA TRP A 8 -5.20 -4.33 -22.70
C TRP A 8 -3.92 -5.13 -22.55
N THR A 9 -3.39 -5.70 -23.64
CA THR A 9 -2.12 -6.43 -23.58
C THR A 9 -0.93 -5.53 -23.25
N ILE A 10 -0.89 -4.32 -23.81
CA ILE A 10 0.13 -3.33 -23.49
C ILE A 10 0.02 -2.90 -22.02
N ALA A 11 -1.20 -2.61 -21.53
CA ALA A 11 -1.41 -2.23 -20.14
C ALA A 11 -1.00 -3.33 -19.15
N LEU A 12 -1.33 -4.58 -19.43
CA LEU A 12 -0.93 -5.72 -18.59
C LEU A 12 0.59 -5.94 -18.62
N ALA A 13 1.20 -5.86 -19.81
CA ALA A 13 2.64 -6.02 -19.95
C ALA A 13 3.41 -4.90 -19.21
N SER A 14 2.99 -3.64 -19.38
CA SER A 14 3.62 -2.51 -18.67
C SER A 14 3.46 -2.61 -17.15
N THR A 15 2.29 -3.04 -16.66
CA THR A 15 2.06 -3.29 -15.23
C THR A 15 2.95 -4.42 -14.72
N ALA A 16 3.05 -5.53 -15.45
CA ALA A 16 3.90 -6.66 -15.05
C ALA A 16 5.39 -6.26 -14.98
N VAL A 17 5.86 -5.48 -15.96
CA VAL A 17 7.24 -4.94 -15.97
C VAL A 17 7.46 -4.00 -14.79
N ALA A 18 6.53 -3.09 -14.51
CA ALA A 18 6.64 -2.15 -13.40
C ALA A 18 6.66 -2.88 -12.03
N VAL A 19 5.78 -3.87 -11.84
CA VAL A 19 5.77 -4.69 -10.62
C VAL A 19 7.05 -5.50 -10.51
N GLY A 20 7.51 -6.13 -11.58
CA GLY A 20 8.76 -6.90 -11.61
C GLY A 20 9.98 -6.03 -11.25
N ALA A 21 10.09 -4.85 -11.85
CA ALA A 21 11.13 -3.89 -11.54
C ALA A 21 11.06 -3.41 -10.08
N GLY A 22 9.86 -3.13 -9.56
CA GLY A 22 9.65 -2.76 -8.17
C GLY A 22 10.09 -3.85 -7.19
N VAL A 23 9.72 -5.10 -7.46
CA VAL A 23 10.15 -6.26 -6.64
C VAL A 23 11.66 -6.44 -6.72
N TRP A 24 12.25 -6.30 -7.91
CA TRP A 24 13.70 -6.40 -8.09
C TRP A 24 14.44 -5.31 -7.29
N LEU A 25 13.99 -4.04 -7.37
CA LEU A 25 14.55 -2.93 -6.58
C LEU A 25 14.47 -3.19 -5.08
N LEU A 26 13.30 -3.62 -4.60
CA LEU A 26 13.08 -3.92 -3.18
C LEU A 26 13.89 -5.12 -2.68
N ARG A 27 14.24 -6.06 -3.56
CA ARG A 27 15.12 -7.17 -3.20
C ARG A 27 16.60 -6.81 -3.24
N SER A 28 16.97 -5.88 -4.13
CA SER A 28 18.38 -5.49 -4.34
C SER A 28 18.87 -4.42 -3.39
N PHE A 29 17.96 -3.59 -2.85
CA PHE A 29 18.31 -2.46 -2.02
C PHE A 29 17.48 -2.47 -0.73
N ASP A 30 18.17 -2.30 0.42
CA ASP A 30 17.51 -2.16 1.71
C ASP A 30 17.11 -0.70 1.94
N PRO A 31 15.80 -0.40 2.11
CA PRO A 31 15.34 0.96 2.41
C PRO A 31 15.74 1.46 3.80
N ASN A 32 16.26 0.58 4.68
CA ASN A 32 16.77 0.94 6.01
C ASN A 32 18.27 1.26 5.99
N ALA A 33 18.99 0.88 4.93
CA ALA A 33 20.43 1.09 4.84
C ALA A 33 20.80 2.57 4.67
N ALA A 34 21.89 3.00 5.27
CA ALA A 34 22.48 4.30 5.02
C ALA A 34 22.89 4.41 3.54
N GLY A 35 22.45 5.49 2.86
CA GLY A 35 22.68 5.66 1.41
C GLY A 35 21.71 4.91 0.51
N SER A 36 20.60 4.42 1.05
CA SER A 36 19.52 3.81 0.29
C SER A 36 19.04 4.72 -0.86
N PRO A 37 18.76 4.17 -2.06
CA PRO A 37 18.22 4.95 -3.17
C PRO A 37 16.76 5.40 -2.94
N PHE A 38 16.11 4.87 -1.90
CA PHE A 38 14.74 5.23 -1.57
C PHE A 38 14.71 6.56 -0.80
N PRO A 39 13.99 7.59 -1.30
CA PRO A 39 13.93 8.87 -0.61
C PRO A 39 13.21 8.73 0.75
N PRO A 40 13.67 9.43 1.79
CA PRO A 40 12.95 9.51 3.05
C PRO A 40 11.60 10.21 2.85
N CYS A 41 10.65 9.93 3.74
CA CYS A 41 9.36 10.61 3.68
C CYS A 41 9.55 12.11 3.92
N MET A 42 9.30 12.92 2.89
CA MET A 42 9.45 14.38 2.98
C MET A 42 8.54 14.99 4.05
N PHE A 43 7.31 14.46 4.19
CA PHE A 43 6.39 14.92 5.22
C PHE A 43 6.96 14.70 6.63
N HIS A 44 7.53 13.53 6.89
CA HIS A 44 8.17 13.23 8.16
C HIS A 44 9.42 14.08 8.39
N ALA A 45 10.22 14.30 7.35
CA ALA A 45 11.42 15.12 7.43
C ALA A 45 11.14 16.58 7.81
N PHE A 46 10.02 17.16 7.32
CA PHE A 46 9.66 18.55 7.59
C PHE A 46 8.82 18.74 8.86
N THR A 47 7.96 17.79 9.21
CA THR A 47 6.99 17.96 10.30
C THR A 47 7.32 17.13 11.54
N GLY A 48 8.17 16.12 11.42
CA GLY A 48 8.41 15.11 12.46
C GLY A 48 7.24 14.13 12.64
N LEU A 49 6.14 14.30 11.90
CA LEU A 49 4.96 13.43 11.99
C LEU A 49 4.99 12.34 10.90
N TYR A 50 4.46 11.17 11.23
CA TYR A 50 4.30 10.09 10.25
C TYR A 50 3.13 10.39 9.33
N CYS A 51 3.34 10.31 8.01
CA CYS A 51 2.24 10.37 7.03
C CYS A 51 1.52 9.00 6.94
N VAL A 52 0.39 8.94 6.25
CA VAL A 52 -0.36 7.67 6.04
C VAL A 52 0.49 6.60 5.33
N GLY A 53 1.38 7.01 4.43
CA GLY A 53 2.25 6.12 3.66
C GLY A 53 3.63 5.84 4.29
N CYS A 54 3.96 6.48 5.44
CA CYS A 54 5.25 6.25 6.09
C CYS A 54 5.42 4.75 6.44
N GLY A 55 6.62 4.22 6.16
CA GLY A 55 6.91 2.81 6.36
C GLY A 55 6.44 1.89 5.24
N LEU A 56 5.71 2.37 4.21
CA LEU A 56 5.21 1.53 3.13
C LEU A 56 6.34 0.85 2.34
N THR A 57 7.39 1.59 1.98
CA THR A 57 8.55 1.03 1.25
C THR A 57 9.28 -0.04 2.07
N ARG A 58 9.47 0.21 3.38
CA ARG A 58 10.07 -0.76 4.32
C ARG A 58 9.18 -1.99 4.48
N GLY A 59 7.85 -1.80 4.59
CA GLY A 59 6.88 -2.88 4.65
C GLY A 59 6.86 -3.72 3.38
N LEU A 60 6.92 -3.09 2.20
CA LEU A 60 7.03 -3.80 0.92
C LEU A 60 8.36 -4.57 0.81
N HIS A 61 9.46 -4.01 1.30
CA HIS A 61 10.74 -4.70 1.37
C HIS A 61 10.66 -5.95 2.26
N ALA A 62 10.09 -5.83 3.47
CA ALA A 62 9.84 -6.96 4.34
C ALA A 62 8.96 -8.02 3.66
N LEU A 63 7.88 -7.60 3.00
CA LEU A 63 6.95 -8.49 2.29
C LEU A 63 7.64 -9.29 1.17
N VAL A 64 8.47 -8.66 0.34
CA VAL A 64 9.17 -9.38 -0.75
C VAL A 64 10.27 -10.32 -0.25
N HIS A 65 10.69 -10.17 1.01
CA HIS A 65 11.60 -11.10 1.70
C HIS A 65 10.86 -12.16 2.55
N GLY A 66 9.51 -12.16 2.53
CA GLY A 66 8.69 -13.14 3.24
C GLY A 66 8.39 -12.80 4.69
N ASP A 67 8.84 -11.65 5.19
CA ASP A 67 8.52 -11.18 6.53
C ASP A 67 7.18 -10.42 6.54
N ILE A 68 6.08 -11.19 6.64
CA ILE A 68 4.73 -10.65 6.66
C ILE A 68 4.48 -9.85 7.95
N VAL A 69 4.99 -10.32 9.08
CA VAL A 69 4.81 -9.66 10.37
C VAL A 69 5.51 -8.30 10.37
N GLY A 70 6.76 -8.25 9.93
CA GLY A 70 7.51 -7.00 9.76
C GLY A 70 6.83 -6.05 8.76
N ALA A 71 6.28 -6.57 7.67
CA ALA A 71 5.55 -5.75 6.70
C ALA A 71 4.34 -5.04 7.35
N PHE A 72 3.52 -5.77 8.11
CA PHE A 72 2.37 -5.20 8.83
C PHE A 72 2.79 -4.26 9.96
N ALA A 73 3.90 -4.53 10.65
CA ALA A 73 4.43 -3.65 11.69
C ALA A 73 4.87 -2.29 11.14
N MET A 74 5.32 -2.23 9.88
CA MET A 74 5.72 -0.97 9.24
C MET A 74 4.53 -0.10 8.80
N ASN A 75 3.53 -0.71 8.16
CA ASN A 75 2.32 0.01 7.72
C ASN A 75 1.14 -0.96 7.51
N PRO A 76 0.33 -1.24 8.55
CA PRO A 76 -0.77 -2.19 8.46
C PRO A 76 -1.84 -1.78 7.44
N LEU A 77 -2.17 -0.48 7.36
CA LEU A 77 -3.14 0.00 6.38
C LEU A 77 -2.62 -0.18 4.95
N GLY A 78 -1.35 0.15 4.68
CA GLY A 78 -0.74 -0.06 3.38
C GLY A 78 -0.74 -1.52 2.95
N MET A 79 -0.43 -2.43 3.87
CA MET A 79 -0.46 -3.87 3.59
C MET A 79 -1.86 -4.39 3.27
N LEU A 80 -2.90 -3.89 3.96
CA LEU A 80 -4.29 -4.21 3.64
C LEU A 80 -4.74 -3.64 2.30
N MET A 81 -4.22 -2.47 1.92
CA MET A 81 -4.54 -1.84 0.63
C MET A 81 -3.97 -2.60 -0.57
N LEU A 82 -2.86 -3.31 -0.42
CA LEU A 82 -2.24 -4.06 -1.53
C LEU A 82 -3.21 -5.03 -2.22
N PRO A 83 -3.90 -5.94 -1.52
CA PRO A 83 -4.91 -6.79 -2.14
C PRO A 83 -6.24 -6.09 -2.40
N LEU A 84 -6.60 -5.10 -1.58
CA LEU A 84 -7.90 -4.44 -1.67
C LEU A 84 -8.00 -3.52 -2.91
N MET A 85 -6.95 -2.77 -3.24
CA MET A 85 -6.98 -1.88 -4.40
C MET A 85 -7.26 -2.59 -5.74
N PRO A 86 -6.57 -3.67 -6.12
CA PRO A 86 -6.90 -4.39 -7.35
C PRO A 86 -8.31 -5.00 -7.33
N LEU A 87 -8.80 -5.44 -6.15
CA LEU A 87 -10.17 -5.92 -5.99
C LEU A 87 -11.19 -4.79 -6.23
N MET A 88 -10.96 -3.60 -5.70
CA MET A 88 -11.82 -2.43 -5.93
C MET A 88 -11.85 -2.03 -7.40
N VAL A 89 -10.69 -2.07 -8.08
CA VAL A 89 -10.60 -1.80 -9.52
C VAL A 89 -11.35 -2.85 -10.33
N ALA A 90 -11.19 -4.13 -10.02
CA ALA A 90 -11.91 -5.22 -10.69
C ALA A 90 -13.42 -5.11 -10.46
N TRP A 91 -13.84 -4.77 -9.25
CA TRP A 91 -15.24 -4.54 -8.89
C TRP A 91 -15.86 -3.40 -9.71
N GLY A 92 -15.16 -2.27 -9.83
CA GLY A 92 -15.59 -1.14 -10.66
C GLY A 92 -15.67 -1.47 -12.16
N LYS A 93 -14.97 -2.51 -12.62
CA LYS A 93 -15.02 -3.02 -14.00
C LYS A 93 -16.09 -4.11 -14.24
N GLY A 94 -16.90 -4.41 -13.23
CA GLY A 94 -18.01 -5.35 -13.34
C GLY A 94 -17.70 -6.79 -12.89
N TRP A 95 -16.49 -7.08 -12.40
CA TRP A 95 -16.20 -8.37 -11.78
C TRP A 95 -16.68 -8.37 -10.32
N GLN A 96 -17.89 -8.88 -10.08
CA GLN A 96 -18.62 -8.74 -8.81
C GLN A 96 -19.05 -10.10 -8.24
N PRO A 97 -18.14 -10.92 -7.74
CA PRO A 97 -18.51 -12.17 -7.10
C PRO A 97 -19.30 -11.92 -5.81
N ARG A 98 -20.41 -12.64 -5.66
CA ARG A 98 -21.35 -12.49 -4.53
C ARG A 98 -20.68 -12.60 -3.15
N LEU A 99 -19.64 -13.42 -3.05
CA LEU A 99 -18.89 -13.63 -1.80
C LEU A 99 -18.19 -12.34 -1.32
N LEU A 100 -17.74 -11.48 -2.24
CA LEU A 100 -17.04 -10.23 -1.92
C LEU A 100 -17.99 -9.03 -1.77
N GLN A 101 -19.28 -9.21 -2.01
CA GLN A 101 -20.28 -8.15 -1.96
C GLN A 101 -20.25 -7.36 -0.64
N PRO A 102 -20.36 -7.99 0.56
CA PRO A 102 -20.38 -7.25 1.82
C PRO A 102 -19.07 -6.47 2.08
N LEU A 103 -17.94 -7.00 1.64
CA LEU A 103 -16.65 -6.30 1.75
C LEU A 103 -16.61 -5.08 0.82
N MET A 104 -17.03 -5.25 -0.42
CA MET A 104 -16.99 -4.19 -1.43
C MET A 104 -18.02 -3.10 -1.17
N ASP A 105 -19.20 -3.43 -0.64
CA ASP A 105 -20.23 -2.47 -0.26
C ASP A 105 -19.71 -1.47 0.79
N VAL A 106 -18.84 -1.93 1.68
CA VAL A 106 -18.17 -1.08 2.67
C VAL A 106 -16.94 -0.38 2.06
N ALA A 107 -16.09 -1.11 1.36
CA ALA A 107 -14.83 -0.58 0.82
C ALA A 107 -15.05 0.48 -0.28
N MET A 108 -16.15 0.41 -1.02
CA MET A 108 -16.48 1.39 -2.07
C MET A 108 -17.16 2.64 -1.55
N GLN A 109 -17.42 2.75 -0.24
CA GLN A 109 -18.03 3.94 0.35
C GLN A 109 -17.00 5.06 0.54
N PRO A 110 -17.17 6.24 -0.10
CA PRO A 110 -16.24 7.35 0.07
C PRO A 110 -16.14 7.85 1.51
N LYS A 111 -17.24 7.77 2.26
CA LYS A 111 -17.30 8.18 3.67
C LYS A 111 -16.35 7.37 4.56
N LEU A 112 -16.17 6.08 4.25
CA LEU A 112 -15.23 5.23 4.96
C LEU A 112 -13.81 5.81 4.87
N TRP A 113 -13.36 6.15 3.67
CA TRP A 113 -12.01 6.65 3.43
C TRP A 113 -11.79 8.06 3.98
N LEU A 114 -12.82 8.91 3.93
CA LEU A 114 -12.79 10.24 4.52
C LEU A 114 -12.60 10.21 6.05
N LEU A 115 -13.05 9.17 6.73
CA LEU A 115 -12.86 9.00 8.18
C LEU A 115 -11.62 8.14 8.50
N LEU A 116 -11.41 7.07 7.75
CA LEU A 116 -10.34 6.10 8.00
C LEU A 116 -8.96 6.72 7.80
N LEU A 117 -8.73 7.44 6.70
CA LEU A 117 -7.40 7.99 6.41
C LEU A 117 -6.96 9.06 7.41
N PRO A 118 -7.77 10.09 7.74
CA PRO A 118 -7.39 11.04 8.79
C PRO A 118 -7.32 10.38 10.16
N GLY A 119 -8.26 9.49 10.49
CA GLY A 119 -8.26 8.76 11.75
C GLY A 119 -7.02 7.91 11.94
N TYR A 120 -6.62 7.17 10.91
CA TYR A 120 -5.39 6.39 10.92
C TYR A 120 -4.15 7.28 11.03
N TRP A 121 -4.12 8.40 10.30
CA TRP A 121 -3.04 9.38 10.39
C TRP A 121 -2.87 9.95 11.81
N ILE A 122 -3.96 10.36 12.44
CA ILE A 122 -3.96 10.85 13.82
C ILE A 122 -3.48 9.73 14.77
N ALA A 123 -4.10 8.54 14.67
CA ALA A 123 -3.80 7.43 15.55
C ALA A 123 -2.31 7.06 15.56
N ARG A 124 -1.66 6.96 14.39
CA ARG A 124 -0.24 6.58 14.32
C ARG A 124 0.75 7.66 14.81
N ASN A 125 0.27 8.86 15.10
CA ASN A 125 1.07 9.94 15.68
C ASN A 125 0.80 10.16 17.18
N LEU A 126 -0.05 9.31 17.79
CA LEU A 126 -0.28 9.36 19.23
C LEU A 126 0.83 8.63 20.00
N PRO A 127 1.32 9.21 21.12
CA PRO A 127 2.52 8.71 21.82
C PRO A 127 2.23 7.55 22.80
N TRP A 128 1.04 6.98 22.85
CA TRP A 128 0.69 5.92 23.78
C TRP A 128 0.19 4.63 23.11
N ILE A 129 0.35 3.50 23.79
CA ILE A 129 -0.12 2.19 23.38
C ILE A 129 -1.66 2.16 23.35
N PRO A 130 -2.33 1.56 22.31
CA PRO A 130 -1.73 0.73 21.25
C PRO A 130 -1.28 1.49 19.99
N PHE A 131 -1.42 2.82 19.96
CA PHE A 131 -1.22 3.64 18.77
C PHE A 131 0.24 3.67 18.29
N THR A 132 1.20 3.57 19.21
CA THR A 132 2.62 3.47 18.87
C THR A 132 2.95 2.24 18.00
N LEU A 133 2.12 1.19 18.04
CA LEU A 133 2.27 0.00 17.19
C LEU A 133 1.89 0.29 15.71
N LEU A 134 1.24 1.40 15.43
CA LEU A 134 0.91 1.83 14.07
C LEU A 134 2.02 2.67 13.42
N ALA A 135 2.95 3.17 14.22
CA ALA A 135 4.11 3.91 13.74
C ALA A 135 5.19 2.95 13.24
N PRO A 136 5.87 3.24 12.11
CA PRO A 136 7.00 2.44 11.68
C PRO A 136 8.14 2.60 12.67
N GLY A 137 8.61 1.48 13.22
CA GLY A 137 9.75 1.43 14.12
C GLY A 137 11.07 1.84 13.47
#